data_2b513f747bf64bf9b03de2e20d062acb
#
_entry.id   2b513f747bf64bf9b03de2e20d062acb
#
_cell.length_a   1.000
_cell.length_b   1.000
_cell.length_c   1.000
_cell.angle_alpha   90.00
_cell.angle_beta   90.00
_cell.angle_gamma   90.00
#
_symmetry.space_group_name_H-M   'P 1'
#
loop_
_entity.id
_entity.type
_entity.pdbx_description
1 polymer ?
#
loop_
_entity_poly.entity_id
_entity_poly.type
_entity_poly.pdbx_seq_one_letter_code
_entity_poly.pdbx_strand_id
1 'polypeptide(L)'
;HIPVGFFSLEMSKEQLASRVLAVDAMVDSKSMKVGDLSDDDWDKVIESTEAVANSPLYIEENSSVTISELRSIARKWKQNYGVQVIMIDYLQLMSPSRAVESRQQFIAEVSRALKNLAKELKIPIIALSQLSRAVDARPDHKPVLSDLRESGSIEQDADVVMFIYRDEYYNPETTTKPQTAEIIIAKQRSGETGSVDLRWIGKYTKFADPEKHYKG
;
A
#
# COMPACT_ATOMS: atom_id res chain seq x y z
N HIS A 1 17.73 6.38 6.32
CA HIS A 1 16.65 6.21 5.33
C HIS A 1 16.87 4.91 4.56
N ILE A 2 15.78 4.18 4.32
CA ILE A 2 15.79 2.92 3.55
C ILE A 2 15.37 3.25 2.11
N PRO A 3 16.18 2.92 1.08
CA PRO A 3 15.81 3.12 -0.31
C PRO A 3 14.63 2.23 -0.71
N VAL A 4 13.55 2.84 -1.24
CA VAL A 4 12.28 2.21 -1.62
C VAL A 4 12.05 2.35 -3.11
N GLY A 5 11.71 1.26 -3.78
CA GLY A 5 11.17 1.27 -5.14
C GLY A 5 9.64 1.15 -5.11
N PHE A 6 8.94 2.06 -5.76
CA PHE A 6 7.48 2.12 -5.78
C PHE A 6 6.94 2.04 -7.21
N PHE A 7 6.21 1.00 -7.52
CA PHE A 7 5.45 0.89 -8.77
C PHE A 7 4.04 1.45 -8.55
N SER A 8 3.80 2.62 -9.10
CA SER A 8 2.51 3.32 -9.06
C SER A 8 1.76 3.06 -10.35
N LEU A 9 0.88 2.07 -10.35
CA LEU A 9 0.17 1.63 -11.56
C LEU A 9 -1.15 2.38 -11.78
N GLU A 10 -1.65 3.05 -10.74
CA GLU A 10 -2.90 3.80 -10.75
C GLU A 10 -2.68 5.31 -10.73
N MET A 11 -1.69 5.77 -9.97
CA MET A 11 -1.46 7.19 -9.71
C MET A 11 -0.22 7.71 -10.43
N SER A 12 -0.26 8.98 -10.88
CA SER A 12 0.94 9.66 -11.38
C SER A 12 1.93 9.96 -10.26
N LYS A 13 3.19 10.23 -10.63
CA LYS A 13 4.25 10.63 -9.67
C LYS A 13 3.88 11.88 -8.90
N GLU A 14 3.28 12.85 -9.56
CA GLU A 14 2.83 14.13 -8.95
C GLU A 14 1.74 13.88 -7.90
N GLN A 15 0.77 13.01 -8.22
CA GLN A 15 -0.29 12.65 -7.27
C GLN A 15 0.28 11.92 -6.05
N LEU A 16 1.23 11.01 -6.25
CA LEU A 16 1.89 10.31 -5.15
C LEU A 16 2.75 11.26 -4.32
N ALA A 17 3.55 12.12 -4.95
CA ALA A 17 4.34 13.14 -4.26
C ALA A 17 3.46 14.08 -3.43
N SER A 18 2.33 14.55 -3.99
CA SER A 18 1.38 15.38 -3.26
C SER A 18 0.82 14.67 -2.02
N ARG A 19 0.50 13.37 -2.12
CA ARG A 19 0.05 12.59 -0.95
C ARG A 19 1.15 12.43 0.10
N VAL A 20 2.39 12.15 -0.32
CA VAL A 20 3.52 12.04 0.60
C VAL A 20 3.76 13.35 1.33
N LEU A 21 3.73 14.48 0.60
CA LEU A 21 3.86 15.81 1.20
C LEU A 21 2.73 16.12 2.18
N ALA A 22 1.48 15.81 1.85
CA ALA A 22 0.35 16.02 2.75
C ALA A 22 0.48 15.24 4.08
N VAL A 23 0.99 14.01 3.99
CA VAL A 23 1.23 13.13 5.16
C VAL A 23 2.39 13.65 6.01
N ASP A 24 3.48 14.08 5.38
CA ASP A 24 4.70 14.54 6.07
C ASP A 24 4.48 15.92 6.71
N ALA A 25 3.99 16.88 5.93
CA ALA A 25 3.67 18.25 6.38
C ALA A 25 2.48 18.31 7.36
N MET A 26 1.69 17.25 7.49
CA MET A 26 0.42 17.23 8.24
C MET A 26 -0.55 18.33 7.79
N VAL A 27 -0.66 18.52 6.47
CA VAL A 27 -1.56 19.46 5.82
C VAL A 27 -2.75 18.71 5.21
N ASP A 28 -3.93 19.33 5.21
CA ASP A 28 -5.13 18.73 4.66
C ASP A 28 -4.94 18.35 3.17
N SER A 29 -5.09 17.07 2.86
CA SER A 29 -4.86 16.56 1.50
C SER A 29 -5.86 17.10 0.47
N LYS A 30 -7.07 17.52 0.90
CA LYS A 30 -8.06 18.15 0.00
C LYS A 30 -7.66 19.60 -0.27
N SER A 31 -7.32 20.37 0.79
CA SER A 31 -6.82 21.74 0.65
C SER A 31 -5.57 21.79 -0.23
N MET A 32 -4.64 20.86 -0.03
CA MET A 32 -3.43 20.75 -0.87
C MET A 32 -3.76 20.50 -2.35
N LYS A 33 -4.76 19.64 -2.63
CA LYS A 33 -5.17 19.33 -4.01
C LYS A 33 -5.81 20.52 -4.73
N VAL A 34 -6.56 21.38 -4.02
CA VAL A 34 -7.24 22.53 -4.62
C VAL A 34 -6.44 23.84 -4.50
N GLY A 35 -5.31 23.82 -3.79
CA GLY A 35 -4.46 24.98 -3.57
C GLY A 35 -4.99 25.96 -2.53
N ASP A 36 -5.95 25.53 -1.70
CA ASP A 36 -6.54 26.33 -0.62
C ASP A 36 -5.77 26.08 0.67
N LEU A 37 -4.62 26.72 0.79
CA LEU A 37 -3.68 26.58 1.91
C LEU A 37 -3.50 27.92 2.62
N SER A 38 -3.49 27.88 3.95
CA SER A 38 -3.06 29.03 4.77
C SER A 38 -1.54 29.25 4.64
N ASP A 39 -1.08 30.46 5.05
CA ASP A 39 0.36 30.75 5.07
C ASP A 39 1.12 29.74 5.95
N ASP A 40 0.58 29.35 7.10
CA ASP A 40 1.14 28.33 7.99
C ASP A 40 1.22 26.93 7.33
N ASP A 41 0.20 26.58 6.52
CA ASP A 41 0.23 25.33 5.77
C ASP A 41 1.29 25.38 4.64
N TRP A 42 1.45 26.53 3.99
CA TRP A 42 2.49 26.73 3.00
C TRP A 42 3.89 26.57 3.59
N ASP A 43 4.15 27.15 4.77
CA ASP A 43 5.43 27.02 5.45
C ASP A 43 5.76 25.54 5.76
N LYS A 44 4.77 24.78 6.26
CA LYS A 44 4.91 23.34 6.51
C LYS A 44 5.20 22.54 5.24
N VAL A 45 4.52 22.86 4.14
CA VAL A 45 4.74 22.19 2.85
C VAL A 45 6.14 22.49 2.32
N ILE A 46 6.61 23.73 2.43
CA ILE A 46 7.95 24.12 2.01
C ILE A 46 9.01 23.37 2.82
N GLU A 47 8.86 23.31 4.15
CA GLU A 47 9.77 22.57 5.03
C GLU A 47 9.82 21.07 4.68
N SER A 48 8.66 20.45 4.48
CA SER A 48 8.57 19.03 4.07
C SER A 48 9.11 18.76 2.68
N THR A 49 9.07 19.73 1.77
CA THR A 49 9.49 19.52 0.37
C THR A 49 10.95 19.11 0.27
N GLU A 50 11.84 19.71 1.05
CA GLU A 50 13.26 19.34 1.05
C GLU A 50 13.48 17.92 1.53
N ALA A 51 12.80 17.52 2.60
CA ALA A 51 12.90 16.17 3.17
C ALA A 51 12.38 15.11 2.19
N VAL A 52 11.23 15.37 1.55
CA VAL A 52 10.62 14.46 0.58
C VAL A 52 11.46 14.37 -0.70
N ALA A 53 11.97 15.50 -1.22
CA ALA A 53 12.81 15.53 -2.43
C ALA A 53 14.12 14.77 -2.24
N ASN A 54 14.70 14.80 -1.04
CA ASN A 54 15.93 14.09 -0.71
C ASN A 54 15.70 12.65 -0.23
N SER A 55 14.43 12.19 -0.17
CA SER A 55 14.14 10.81 0.22
C SER A 55 14.55 9.83 -0.87
N PRO A 56 15.13 8.66 -0.54
CA PRO A 56 15.53 7.66 -1.52
C PRO A 56 14.30 6.84 -1.98
N LEU A 57 13.30 7.53 -2.55
CA LEU A 57 12.07 6.96 -3.11
C LEU A 57 12.12 6.99 -4.64
N TYR A 58 12.18 5.82 -5.26
CA TYR A 58 12.24 5.62 -6.70
C TYR A 58 10.88 5.18 -7.22
N ILE A 59 10.25 6.01 -8.06
CA ILE A 59 8.88 5.80 -8.54
C ILE A 59 8.90 5.44 -10.02
N GLU A 60 8.24 4.33 -10.35
CA GLU A 60 7.86 3.96 -11.71
C GLU A 60 6.36 4.13 -11.87
N GLU A 61 5.94 5.01 -12.77
CA GLU A 61 4.53 5.21 -13.13
C GLU A 61 4.28 4.65 -14.54
N ASN A 62 3.86 3.42 -14.61
CA ASN A 62 3.50 2.78 -15.87
C ASN A 62 2.28 1.88 -15.64
N SER A 63 1.12 2.35 -16.05
CA SER A 63 -0.16 1.63 -15.90
C SER A 63 -0.23 0.32 -16.70
N SER A 64 0.77 0.04 -17.54
CA SER A 64 0.80 -1.14 -18.42
C SER A 64 2.01 -2.03 -18.16
N VAL A 65 2.65 -1.92 -16.98
CA VAL A 65 3.86 -2.68 -16.68
C VAL A 65 3.61 -4.19 -16.71
N THR A 66 4.45 -4.91 -17.43
CA THR A 66 4.48 -6.37 -17.41
C THR A 66 5.38 -6.87 -16.29
N ILE A 67 5.23 -8.14 -15.89
CA ILE A 67 6.10 -8.76 -14.87
C ILE A 67 7.57 -8.78 -15.28
N SER A 68 7.86 -8.88 -16.60
CA SER A 68 9.23 -8.87 -17.12
C SER A 68 9.88 -7.50 -16.98
N GLU A 69 9.14 -6.42 -17.30
CA GLU A 69 9.61 -5.05 -17.12
C GLU A 69 9.80 -4.72 -15.65
N LEU A 70 8.83 -5.05 -14.79
CA LEU A 70 8.94 -4.87 -13.34
C LEU A 70 10.22 -5.54 -12.78
N ARG A 71 10.48 -6.78 -13.16
CA ARG A 71 11.71 -7.50 -12.75
C ARG A 71 12.97 -6.80 -13.22
N SER A 72 12.97 -6.29 -14.46
CA SER A 72 14.13 -5.57 -15.03
C SER A 72 14.39 -4.27 -14.27
N ILE A 73 13.35 -3.49 -14.00
CA ILE A 73 13.43 -2.22 -13.25
C ILE A 73 13.87 -2.49 -11.80
N ALA A 74 13.28 -3.48 -11.15
CA ALA A 74 13.61 -3.84 -9.77
C ALA A 74 15.08 -4.25 -9.60
N ARG A 75 15.63 -5.02 -10.54
CA ARG A 75 17.06 -5.38 -10.57
C ARG A 75 17.96 -4.16 -10.74
N LYS A 76 17.62 -3.24 -11.65
CA LYS A 76 18.34 -1.97 -11.84
C LYS A 76 18.31 -1.12 -10.57
N TRP A 77 17.15 -1.00 -9.93
CA TRP A 77 17.02 -0.25 -8.67
C TRP A 77 17.85 -0.88 -7.54
N LYS A 78 17.82 -2.21 -7.44
CA LYS A 78 18.67 -2.93 -6.45
C LYS A 78 20.15 -2.71 -6.70
N GLN A 79 20.59 -2.78 -7.96
CA GLN A 79 22.00 -2.66 -8.33
C GLN A 79 22.49 -1.21 -8.23
N ASN A 80 21.75 -0.24 -8.76
CA ASN A 80 22.23 1.13 -8.92
C ASN A 80 21.96 2.02 -7.70
N TYR A 81 20.87 1.74 -6.97
CA TYR A 81 20.40 2.59 -5.88
C TYR A 81 20.30 1.86 -4.54
N GLY A 82 20.62 0.58 -4.50
CA GLY A 82 20.58 -0.20 -3.27
C GLY A 82 19.19 -0.38 -2.67
N VAL A 83 18.13 -0.36 -3.49
CA VAL A 83 16.75 -0.50 -3.02
C VAL A 83 16.60 -1.71 -2.11
N GLN A 84 15.93 -1.51 -0.96
CA GLN A 84 15.77 -2.51 0.09
C GLN A 84 14.32 -2.97 0.26
N VAL A 85 13.34 -2.24 -0.30
CA VAL A 85 11.91 -2.59 -0.29
C VAL A 85 11.32 -2.24 -1.64
N ILE A 86 10.45 -3.09 -2.18
CA ILE A 86 9.63 -2.77 -3.36
C ILE A 86 8.18 -2.75 -2.95
N MET A 87 7.44 -1.73 -3.40
CA MET A 87 6.00 -1.58 -3.23
C MET A 87 5.31 -1.55 -4.59
N ILE A 88 4.12 -2.14 -4.70
CA ILE A 88 3.33 -2.22 -5.93
C ILE A 88 1.88 -1.85 -5.63
N ASP A 89 1.38 -0.80 -6.27
CA ASP A 89 0.00 -0.32 -6.13
C ASP A 89 -0.71 -0.33 -7.50
N TYR A 90 -1.51 -1.31 -7.80
CA TYR A 90 -1.82 -2.61 -7.19
C TYR A 90 -1.77 -3.73 -8.25
N LEU A 91 -1.69 -4.99 -7.82
CA LEU A 91 -1.39 -6.14 -8.70
C LEU A 91 -2.33 -6.28 -9.89
N GLN A 92 -3.63 -5.98 -9.71
CA GLN A 92 -4.63 -6.16 -10.76
C GLN A 92 -4.49 -5.16 -11.91
N LEU A 93 -3.66 -4.14 -11.82
CA LEU A 93 -3.36 -3.22 -12.92
C LEU A 93 -2.19 -3.69 -13.81
N MET A 94 -1.46 -4.70 -13.38
CA MET A 94 -0.39 -5.25 -14.20
C MET A 94 -0.92 -5.83 -15.52
N SER A 95 -0.10 -5.73 -16.57
CA SER A 95 -0.42 -6.19 -17.91
C SER A 95 0.21 -7.53 -18.22
N PRO A 96 -0.53 -8.47 -18.85
CA PRO A 96 0.05 -9.70 -19.32
C PRO A 96 0.95 -9.44 -20.54
N SER A 97 2.11 -10.12 -20.60
CA SER A 97 3.02 -10.04 -21.76
C SER A 97 2.54 -10.90 -22.95
N ARG A 98 1.51 -11.71 -22.76
CA ARG A 98 0.92 -12.59 -23.79
C ARG A 98 -0.57 -12.77 -23.49
N ALA A 99 -1.30 -13.31 -24.47
CA ALA A 99 -2.70 -13.68 -24.24
C ALA A 99 -2.79 -14.69 -23.08
N VAL A 100 -3.71 -14.46 -22.15
CA VAL A 100 -3.97 -15.31 -20.99
C VAL A 100 -5.40 -15.83 -21.03
N GLU A 101 -5.60 -17.07 -20.59
CA GLU A 101 -6.91 -17.73 -20.62
C GLU A 101 -7.87 -17.13 -19.59
N SER A 102 -7.35 -16.71 -18.43
CA SER A 102 -8.15 -16.09 -17.39
C SER A 102 -7.33 -15.08 -16.57
N ARG A 103 -8.04 -14.09 -16.00
CA ARG A 103 -7.48 -13.11 -15.09
C ARG A 103 -6.87 -13.76 -13.84
N GLN A 104 -7.55 -14.77 -13.32
CA GLN A 104 -7.10 -15.53 -12.15
C GLN A 104 -5.76 -16.21 -12.40
N GLN A 105 -5.59 -16.84 -13.56
CA GLN A 105 -4.34 -17.49 -13.94
C GLN A 105 -3.20 -16.48 -14.08
N PHE A 106 -3.49 -15.32 -14.68
CA PHE A 106 -2.50 -14.24 -14.79
C PHE A 106 -2.03 -13.74 -13.42
N ILE A 107 -2.95 -13.46 -12.48
CA ILE A 107 -2.58 -13.04 -11.13
C ILE A 107 -1.78 -14.12 -10.39
N ALA A 108 -2.07 -15.40 -10.64
CA ALA A 108 -1.26 -16.50 -10.11
C ALA A 108 0.17 -16.49 -10.64
N GLU A 109 0.35 -16.25 -11.94
CA GLU A 109 1.69 -16.11 -12.55
C GLU A 109 2.44 -14.92 -11.94
N VAL A 110 1.77 -13.77 -11.79
CA VAL A 110 2.35 -12.55 -11.18
C VAL A 110 2.77 -12.82 -9.73
N SER A 111 1.90 -13.37 -8.91
CA SER A 111 2.17 -13.66 -7.50
C SER A 111 3.42 -14.54 -7.33
N ARG A 112 3.47 -15.64 -8.08
CA ARG A 112 4.64 -16.55 -8.07
C ARG A 112 5.91 -15.86 -8.54
N ALA A 113 5.83 -15.03 -9.58
CA ALA A 113 6.97 -14.31 -10.11
C ALA A 113 7.51 -13.27 -9.11
N LEU A 114 6.63 -12.56 -8.40
CA LEU A 114 7.02 -11.63 -7.34
C LEU A 114 7.67 -12.33 -6.15
N LYS A 115 7.14 -13.50 -5.76
CA LYS A 115 7.78 -14.34 -4.72
C LYS A 115 9.19 -14.77 -5.11
N ASN A 116 9.39 -15.15 -6.36
CA ASN A 116 10.73 -15.53 -6.87
C ASN A 116 11.65 -14.30 -6.92
N LEU A 117 11.15 -13.15 -7.34
CA LEU A 117 11.91 -11.89 -7.38
C LEU A 117 12.36 -11.45 -5.99
N ALA A 118 11.47 -11.52 -4.99
CA ALA A 118 11.81 -11.20 -3.60
C ALA A 118 12.96 -12.07 -3.07
N LYS A 119 12.93 -13.38 -3.39
CA LYS A 119 14.02 -14.32 -3.04
C LYS A 119 15.31 -14.00 -3.78
N GLU A 120 15.23 -13.71 -5.08
CA GLU A 120 16.37 -13.37 -5.93
C GLU A 120 17.09 -12.12 -5.43
N LEU A 121 16.33 -11.04 -5.18
CA LEU A 121 16.87 -9.76 -4.75
C LEU A 121 17.18 -9.70 -3.25
N LYS A 122 16.69 -10.68 -2.47
CA LYS A 122 16.78 -10.74 -0.99
C LYS A 122 16.22 -9.48 -0.33
N ILE A 123 15.07 -9.00 -0.82
CA ILE A 123 14.35 -7.85 -0.27
C ILE A 123 12.85 -8.17 -0.20
N PRO A 124 12.10 -7.57 0.74
CA PRO A 124 10.66 -7.68 0.79
C PRO A 124 10.01 -6.98 -0.40
N ILE A 125 8.92 -7.59 -0.88
CA ILE A 125 8.00 -6.99 -1.84
C ILE A 125 6.64 -6.86 -1.15
N ILE A 126 6.12 -5.64 -1.06
CA ILE A 126 4.79 -5.33 -0.54
C ILE A 126 3.89 -5.05 -1.74
N ALA A 127 2.88 -5.89 -1.94
CA ALA A 127 1.97 -5.74 -3.05
C ALA A 127 0.55 -5.49 -2.54
N LEU A 128 -0.07 -4.40 -2.99
CA LEU A 128 -1.47 -4.15 -2.74
C LEU A 128 -2.31 -5.03 -3.67
N SER A 129 -3.41 -5.53 -3.16
CA SER A 129 -4.36 -6.36 -3.89
C SER A 129 -5.78 -5.94 -3.60
N GLN A 130 -6.56 -5.76 -4.65
CA GLN A 130 -7.99 -5.48 -4.53
C GLN A 130 -8.71 -6.73 -4.01
N LEU A 131 -9.65 -6.52 -3.10
CA LEU A 131 -10.51 -7.58 -2.57
C LEU A 131 -11.74 -7.82 -3.45
N SER A 132 -12.29 -9.01 -3.35
CA SER A 132 -13.59 -9.33 -3.94
C SER A 132 -14.70 -8.49 -3.29
N ARG A 133 -15.68 -8.07 -4.09
CA ARG A 133 -16.88 -7.36 -3.59
C ARG A 133 -17.75 -8.19 -2.63
N ALA A 134 -17.44 -9.46 -2.45
CA ALA A 134 -18.11 -10.30 -1.45
C ALA A 134 -17.93 -9.78 0.00
N VAL A 135 -16.90 -8.99 0.26
CA VAL A 135 -16.70 -8.30 1.55
C VAL A 135 -17.88 -7.37 1.85
N ASP A 136 -18.35 -6.63 0.84
CA ASP A 136 -19.42 -5.63 1.01
C ASP A 136 -20.79 -6.29 1.30
N ALA A 137 -20.95 -7.57 0.94
CA ALA A 137 -22.17 -8.34 1.19
C ALA A 137 -22.23 -8.96 2.59
N ARG A 138 -21.14 -8.94 3.35
CA ARG A 138 -21.09 -9.46 4.73
C ARG A 138 -21.62 -8.43 5.72
N PRO A 139 -22.35 -8.87 6.76
CA PRO A 139 -22.87 -7.96 7.78
C PRO A 139 -21.77 -7.19 8.55
N ASP A 140 -20.61 -7.80 8.76
CA ASP A 140 -19.49 -7.20 9.48
C ASP A 140 -18.47 -6.48 8.58
N HIS A 141 -18.60 -6.63 7.26
CA HIS A 141 -17.68 -6.09 6.25
C HIS A 141 -16.18 -6.39 6.52
N LYS A 142 -15.88 -7.35 7.40
CA LYS A 142 -14.48 -7.70 7.70
C LYS A 142 -13.90 -8.57 6.61
N PRO A 143 -12.74 -8.18 6.06
CA PRO A 143 -12.05 -8.97 5.05
C PRO A 143 -11.45 -10.26 5.64
N VAL A 144 -11.49 -11.32 4.85
CA VAL A 144 -10.93 -12.63 5.16
C VAL A 144 -10.14 -13.18 3.97
N LEU A 145 -9.31 -14.22 4.19
CA LEU A 145 -8.45 -14.79 3.12
C LEU A 145 -9.22 -15.20 1.87
N SER A 146 -10.45 -15.70 2.02
CA SER A 146 -11.29 -16.07 0.87
C SER A 146 -11.68 -14.89 -0.03
N ASP A 147 -11.53 -13.63 0.42
CA ASP A 147 -11.81 -12.44 -0.38
C ASP A 147 -10.71 -12.13 -1.39
N LEU A 148 -9.55 -12.78 -1.24
CA LEU A 148 -8.51 -12.85 -2.26
C LEU A 148 -8.85 -13.86 -3.39
N ARG A 149 -10.09 -14.26 -3.56
CA ARG A 149 -10.58 -15.42 -4.30
C ARG A 149 -10.29 -15.43 -5.80
N GLU A 150 -10.17 -14.28 -6.43
CA GLU A 150 -9.66 -14.19 -7.81
C GLU A 150 -8.13 -14.42 -7.86
N SER A 151 -7.53 -14.61 -6.70
CA SER A 151 -6.10 -14.65 -6.47
C SER A 151 -5.73 -15.65 -5.37
N GLY A 152 -6.39 -16.84 -5.32
CA GLY A 152 -6.07 -17.88 -4.32
C GLY A 152 -4.59 -18.27 -4.26
N SER A 153 -3.85 -18.00 -5.34
CA SER A 153 -2.40 -18.11 -5.41
C SER A 153 -1.67 -17.04 -4.58
N ILE A 154 -2.22 -15.81 -4.44
CA ILE A 154 -1.62 -14.77 -3.58
C ILE A 154 -1.58 -15.27 -2.14
N GLU A 155 -2.67 -15.87 -1.67
CA GLU A 155 -2.71 -16.46 -0.34
C GLU A 155 -1.60 -17.53 -0.17
N GLN A 156 -1.39 -18.39 -1.16
CA GLN A 156 -0.37 -19.45 -1.09
C GLN A 156 1.06 -18.90 -1.14
N ASP A 157 1.34 -17.94 -2.01
CA ASP A 157 2.68 -17.41 -2.27
C ASP A 157 3.14 -16.40 -1.20
N ALA A 158 2.23 -15.57 -0.68
CA ALA A 158 2.55 -14.56 0.33
C ALA A 158 3.03 -15.18 1.64
N ASP A 159 4.05 -14.58 2.25
CA ASP A 159 4.51 -14.94 3.60
C ASP A 159 3.62 -14.31 4.68
N VAL A 160 3.13 -13.10 4.41
CA VAL A 160 2.23 -12.36 5.27
C VAL A 160 1.07 -11.83 4.42
N VAL A 161 -0.14 -11.92 4.92
CA VAL A 161 -1.34 -11.27 4.37
C VAL A 161 -1.93 -10.39 5.45
N MET A 162 -2.05 -9.11 5.13
CA MET A 162 -2.66 -8.12 6.01
C MET A 162 -3.85 -7.46 5.32
N PHE A 163 -4.92 -7.26 6.06
CA PHE A 163 -6.07 -6.48 5.62
C PHE A 163 -6.16 -5.21 6.44
N ILE A 164 -6.66 -4.15 5.79
CA ILE A 164 -7.00 -2.89 6.44
C ILE A 164 -8.51 -2.83 6.56
N TYR A 165 -9.02 -2.69 7.77
CA TYR A 165 -10.44 -2.54 8.05
C TYR A 165 -10.69 -1.27 8.86
N ARG A 166 -11.74 -0.54 8.51
CA ARG A 166 -12.17 0.64 9.26
C ARG A 166 -13.67 0.54 9.48
N ASP A 167 -14.05 0.27 10.74
CA ASP A 167 -15.46 0.16 11.12
C ASP A 167 -16.24 1.47 10.86
N GLU A 168 -15.63 2.62 11.17
CA GLU A 168 -16.21 3.95 10.93
C GLU A 168 -16.58 4.21 9.45
N TYR A 169 -15.90 3.55 8.50
CA TYR A 169 -16.21 3.69 7.08
C TYR A 169 -17.55 3.05 6.72
N TYR A 170 -17.87 1.93 7.34
CA TYR A 170 -19.11 1.18 7.10
C TYR A 170 -20.22 1.59 8.05
N ASN A 171 -19.89 1.93 9.31
CA ASN A 171 -20.81 2.20 10.40
C ASN A 171 -20.53 3.55 11.05
N PRO A 172 -20.59 4.68 10.33
CA PRO A 172 -20.17 5.99 10.87
C PRO A 172 -20.95 6.43 12.11
N GLU A 173 -22.24 6.07 12.20
CA GLU A 173 -23.11 6.49 13.31
C GLU A 173 -23.05 5.55 14.53
N THR A 174 -22.59 4.32 14.36
CA THR A 174 -22.69 3.27 15.39
C THR A 174 -21.35 2.70 15.82
N THR A 175 -20.27 3.11 15.18
CA THR A 175 -18.93 2.61 15.51
C THR A 175 -18.53 2.94 16.95
N THR A 176 -17.95 1.95 17.63
CA THR A 176 -17.30 2.15 18.94
C THR A 176 -15.82 2.47 18.82
N LYS A 177 -15.28 2.48 17.59
CA LYS A 177 -13.86 2.72 17.28
C LYS A 177 -13.69 3.86 16.26
N PRO A 178 -14.10 5.10 16.56
CA PRO A 178 -13.91 6.23 15.65
C PRO A 178 -12.41 6.47 15.40
N GLN A 179 -12.07 6.95 14.22
CA GLN A 179 -10.68 7.24 13.82
C GLN A 179 -9.70 6.08 14.02
N THR A 180 -10.20 4.84 13.96
CA THR A 180 -9.39 3.64 14.12
C THR A 180 -9.37 2.84 12.82
N ALA A 181 -8.19 2.34 12.46
CA ALA A 181 -8.02 1.34 11.44
C ALA A 181 -7.45 0.07 12.07
N GLU A 182 -8.10 -1.04 11.85
CA GLU A 182 -7.66 -2.36 12.28
C GLU A 182 -6.82 -2.98 11.17
N ILE A 183 -5.57 -3.31 11.46
CA ILE A 183 -4.69 -4.09 10.58
C ILE A 183 -4.81 -5.55 10.98
N ILE A 184 -5.50 -6.34 10.16
CA ILE A 184 -5.77 -7.75 10.42
C ILE A 184 -4.67 -8.58 9.75
N ILE A 185 -3.81 -9.21 10.54
CA ILE A 185 -2.79 -10.15 10.08
C ILE A 185 -3.47 -11.51 9.90
N ALA A 186 -4.01 -11.76 8.72
CA ALA A 186 -4.79 -12.96 8.43
C ALA A 186 -3.93 -14.19 8.10
N LYS A 187 -2.69 -13.95 7.67
CA LYS A 187 -1.69 -15.00 7.45
C LYS A 187 -0.31 -14.50 7.83
N GLN A 188 0.45 -15.35 8.50
CA GLN A 188 1.88 -15.14 8.79
C GLN A 188 2.59 -16.48 8.87
N ARG A 189 3.63 -16.70 8.03
CA ARG A 189 4.36 -17.98 7.99
C ARG A 189 5.25 -18.23 9.20
N SER A 190 5.78 -17.17 9.79
CA SER A 190 6.81 -17.26 10.85
C SER A 190 6.37 -16.57 12.14
N GLY A 191 5.07 -16.40 12.37
CA GLY A 191 4.53 -15.77 13.57
C GLY A 191 3.04 -16.04 13.72
N GLU A 192 2.42 -15.39 14.70
CA GLU A 192 1.00 -15.52 14.99
C GLU A 192 0.15 -14.61 14.11
N THR A 193 -1.07 -15.02 13.82
CA THR A 193 -2.11 -14.17 13.25
C THR A 193 -2.78 -13.35 14.34
N GLY A 194 -3.40 -12.24 13.99
CA GLY A 194 -4.05 -11.36 14.96
C GLY A 194 -4.42 -10.02 14.34
N SER A 195 -4.68 -9.02 15.17
CA SER A 195 -4.92 -7.68 14.68
C SER A 195 -4.24 -6.62 15.54
N VAL A 196 -3.96 -5.47 14.93
CA VAL A 196 -3.38 -4.29 15.56
C VAL A 196 -4.23 -3.09 15.18
N ASP A 197 -4.66 -2.32 16.17
CA ASP A 197 -5.36 -1.06 15.95
C ASP A 197 -4.32 0.06 15.71
N LEU A 198 -4.56 0.87 14.67
CA LEU A 198 -3.84 2.10 14.38
C LEU A 198 -4.81 3.29 14.44
N ARG A 199 -4.32 4.46 14.77
CA ARG A 199 -5.08 5.69 14.62
C ARG A 199 -5.15 6.10 13.15
N TRP A 200 -6.34 6.38 12.65
CA TRP A 200 -6.57 6.94 11.32
C TRP A 200 -6.82 8.43 11.40
N ILE A 201 -5.97 9.23 10.79
CA ILE A 201 -6.13 10.68 10.73
C ILE A 201 -6.56 11.03 9.30
N GLY A 202 -7.87 11.01 9.07
CA GLY A 202 -8.46 11.15 7.73
C GLY A 202 -8.10 12.45 7.03
N LYS A 203 -7.95 13.56 7.78
CA LYS A 203 -7.55 14.87 7.27
C LYS A 203 -6.22 14.78 6.49
N TYR A 204 -5.27 14.02 7.00
CA TYR A 204 -3.93 13.87 6.40
C TYR A 204 -3.74 12.56 5.65
N THR A 205 -4.78 11.73 5.59
CA THR A 205 -4.69 10.36 5.02
C THR A 205 -3.56 9.54 5.68
N LYS A 206 -3.39 9.69 7.00
CA LYS A 206 -2.24 9.19 7.76
C LYS A 206 -2.65 8.12 8.77
N PHE A 207 -1.90 7.04 8.83
CA PHE A 207 -1.91 6.11 9.95
C PHE A 207 -0.87 6.55 10.99
N ALA A 208 -1.22 6.43 12.26
CA ALA A 208 -0.33 6.70 13.37
C ALA A 208 -0.48 5.61 14.44
N ASP A 209 0.52 5.48 15.29
CA ASP A 209 0.41 4.62 16.46
C ASP A 209 -0.69 5.16 17.40
N PRO A 210 -1.49 4.28 18.02
CA PRO A 210 -2.41 4.70 19.06
C PRO A 210 -1.62 5.29 20.22
N GLU A 211 -2.13 6.38 20.81
CA GLU A 211 -1.51 6.98 21.98
C GLU A 211 -1.45 5.93 23.10
N LYS A 212 -0.24 5.55 23.50
CA LYS A 212 -0.05 4.72 24.67
C LYS A 212 -0.31 5.58 25.90
N HIS A 213 -1.53 5.51 26.46
CA HIS A 213 -1.73 6.00 27.81
C HIS A 213 -0.90 5.10 28.74
N TYR A 214 0.28 5.56 29.12
CA TYR A 214 0.96 5.03 30.27
C TYR A 214 0.06 5.29 31.48
N LYS A 215 -0.68 4.27 31.92
CA LYS A 215 -1.27 4.27 33.26
C LYS A 215 -0.09 4.21 34.21
N GLY A 216 0.30 5.38 34.78
CA GLY A 216 1.21 5.47 35.90
C GLY A 216 0.65 4.79 37.15
#